data_1af6fff5b680d3254522b8ec0f0296bd
#
_entry.id   1af6fff5b680d3254522b8ec0f0296bd
#
_cell.length_a   1.000
_cell.length_b   1.000
_cell.length_c   1.000
_cell.angle_alpha   90.00
_cell.angle_beta   90.00
_cell.angle_gamma   90.00
#
_symmetry.space_group_name_H-M   'P 1'
#
loop_
_entity.id
_entity.type
_entity.pdbx_description
1 polymer ?
#
loop_
_entity_poly.entity_id
_entity_poly.type
_entity_poly.pdbx_seq_one_letter_code
_entity_poly.pdbx_strand_id
1 'polypeptide(L)'
;MTNGGYEQAKAQRNALEKLGEKIPGYRGFQDRELRREVDKLQREHIANELGRLKAAVRDKTRGYTDAGQIGALNGFDRLDRSLDGLSQAIRFADYGASGIFDAVKIGEAELQRLYDFDLSILDDLAGLEGDIAAVPAPGPSPNDAPATALDKAQQRLRALDDKWRQRERVMTDVVQS
;
A
#
# COMPACT_ATOMS: atom_id res chain seq x y z
N MET A 1 20.94 10.67 31.27
CA MET A 1 20.46 11.15 29.95
C MET A 1 20.75 10.12 28.84
N THR A 2 20.17 8.93 28.90
CA THR A 2 20.46 7.86 27.91
C THR A 2 19.23 7.01 27.54
N ASN A 3 18.03 7.49 27.87
CA ASN A 3 16.80 6.71 27.61
C ASN A 3 16.29 6.86 26.15
N GLY A 4 16.59 7.98 25.48
CA GLY A 4 16.05 8.26 24.14
C GLY A 4 16.58 7.33 23.04
N GLY A 5 17.87 7.02 23.05
CA GLY A 5 18.49 6.14 22.04
C GLY A 5 18.02 4.68 22.14
N TYR A 6 17.85 4.19 23.38
CA TYR A 6 17.35 2.84 23.61
C TYR A 6 15.88 2.67 23.16
N GLU A 7 15.03 3.65 23.47
CA GLU A 7 13.62 3.63 23.05
C GLU A 7 13.48 3.76 21.51
N GLN A 8 14.33 4.56 20.86
CA GLN A 8 14.38 4.65 19.39
C GLN A 8 14.81 3.33 18.75
N ALA A 9 15.89 2.72 19.23
CA ALA A 9 16.37 1.43 18.71
C ALA A 9 15.33 0.32 18.90
N LYS A 10 14.61 0.33 20.02
CA LYS A 10 13.51 -0.60 20.30
C LYS A 10 12.33 -0.38 19.35
N ALA A 11 11.95 0.87 19.09
CA ALA A 11 10.87 1.22 18.17
C ALA A 11 11.21 0.78 16.73
N GLN A 12 12.44 1.03 16.25
CA GLN A 12 12.90 0.58 14.94
C GLN A 12 12.86 -0.94 14.79
N ARG A 13 13.34 -1.66 15.80
CA ARG A 13 13.30 -3.12 15.78
C ARG A 13 11.86 -3.63 15.70
N ASN A 14 10.94 -3.05 16.47
CA ASN A 14 9.54 -3.42 16.46
C ASN A 14 8.87 -3.12 15.11
N ALA A 15 9.19 -1.99 14.47
CA ALA A 15 8.68 -1.64 13.15
C ALA A 15 9.22 -2.59 12.07
N LEU A 16 10.52 -2.89 12.13
CA LEU A 16 11.18 -3.82 11.21
C LEU A 16 10.62 -5.26 11.35
N GLU A 17 10.41 -5.73 12.56
CA GLU A 17 9.79 -7.03 12.84
C GLU A 17 8.38 -7.11 12.22
N LYS A 18 7.54 -6.10 12.43
CA LYS A 18 6.19 -6.01 11.84
C LYS A 18 6.21 -5.97 10.31
N LEU A 19 7.15 -5.26 9.70
CA LEU A 19 7.32 -5.25 8.25
C LEU A 19 7.75 -6.64 7.74
N GLY A 20 8.66 -7.32 8.44
CA GLY A 20 9.10 -8.67 8.11
C GLY A 20 7.98 -9.73 8.24
N GLU A 21 7.04 -9.54 9.16
CA GLU A 21 5.83 -10.38 9.27
C GLU A 21 4.89 -10.21 8.08
N LYS A 22 4.76 -8.97 7.58
CA LYS A 22 3.87 -8.62 6.46
C LYS A 22 4.49 -8.88 5.08
N ILE A 23 5.79 -8.67 4.95
CA ILE A 23 6.52 -8.79 3.67
C ILE A 23 7.58 -9.88 3.80
N PRO A 24 7.38 -11.08 3.24
CA PRO A 24 8.36 -12.15 3.29
C PRO A 24 9.72 -11.72 2.73
N GLY A 25 10.79 -11.92 3.49
CA GLY A 25 12.15 -11.56 3.09
C GLY A 25 12.55 -10.10 3.34
N TYR A 26 11.67 -9.28 3.91
CA TYR A 26 12.00 -7.89 4.26
C TYR A 26 13.08 -7.82 5.34
N ARG A 27 14.21 -7.14 5.04
CA ARG A 27 15.38 -7.01 5.94
C ARG A 27 15.64 -5.58 6.40
N GLY A 28 14.84 -4.63 5.97
CA GLY A 28 14.99 -3.21 6.29
C GLY A 28 16.07 -2.50 5.46
N PHE A 29 16.18 -1.19 5.67
CA PHE A 29 17.06 -0.29 4.92
C PHE A 29 18.41 -0.02 5.60
N GLN A 30 18.77 -0.74 6.65
CA GLN A 30 20.04 -0.57 7.37
C GLN A 30 21.24 -0.95 6.51
N ASP A 31 21.13 -2.02 5.74
CA ASP A 31 22.16 -2.47 4.82
C ASP A 31 22.08 -1.70 3.51
N ARG A 32 23.13 -0.91 3.22
CA ARG A 32 23.20 -0.06 2.03
C ARG A 32 23.14 -0.85 0.73
N GLU A 33 23.75 -2.04 0.70
CA GLU A 33 23.80 -2.89 -0.49
C GLU A 33 22.42 -3.51 -0.80
N LEU A 34 21.62 -3.75 0.24
CA LEU A 34 20.31 -4.38 0.12
C LEU A 34 19.13 -3.40 -0.02
N ARG A 35 19.35 -2.09 0.13
CA ARG A 35 18.26 -1.10 0.10
C ARG A 35 17.40 -1.17 -1.16
N ARG A 36 18.04 -1.33 -2.33
CA ARG A 36 17.33 -1.45 -3.61
C ARG A 36 16.50 -2.72 -3.68
N GLU A 37 17.03 -3.82 -3.16
CA GLU A 37 16.32 -5.10 -3.12
C GLU A 37 15.12 -5.04 -2.18
N VAL A 38 15.29 -4.42 -1.01
CA VAL A 38 14.21 -4.22 -0.02
C VAL A 38 13.11 -3.33 -0.58
N ASP A 39 13.44 -2.21 -1.24
CA ASP A 39 12.47 -1.34 -1.90
C ASP A 39 11.73 -2.06 -3.02
N LYS A 40 12.45 -2.81 -3.86
CA LYS A 40 11.84 -3.63 -4.91
C LYS A 40 10.89 -4.67 -4.33
N LEU A 41 11.30 -5.39 -3.29
CA LEU A 41 10.51 -6.41 -2.61
C LEU A 41 9.19 -5.82 -2.07
N GLN A 42 9.28 -4.66 -1.43
CA GLN A 42 8.12 -3.95 -0.91
C GLN A 42 7.16 -3.52 -2.02
N ARG A 43 7.66 -2.93 -3.10
CA ARG A 43 6.85 -2.53 -4.26
C ARG A 43 6.16 -3.73 -4.90
N GLU A 44 6.88 -4.82 -5.10
CA GLU A 44 6.33 -6.06 -5.64
C GLU A 44 5.24 -6.63 -4.72
N HIS A 45 5.46 -6.62 -3.40
CA HIS A 45 4.45 -7.06 -2.44
C HIS A 45 3.17 -6.23 -2.52
N ILE A 46 3.27 -4.90 -2.45
CA ILE A 46 2.10 -4.01 -2.52
C ILE A 46 1.37 -4.16 -3.88
N ALA A 47 2.12 -4.21 -4.98
CA ALA A 47 1.53 -4.36 -6.32
C ALA A 47 0.82 -5.72 -6.48
N ASN A 48 1.35 -6.79 -5.89
CA ASN A 48 0.71 -8.11 -5.90
C ASN A 48 -0.58 -8.12 -5.07
N GLU A 49 -0.58 -7.49 -3.89
CA GLU A 49 -1.78 -7.36 -3.07
C GLU A 49 -2.87 -6.54 -3.77
N LEU A 50 -2.52 -5.42 -4.43
CA LEU A 50 -3.46 -4.66 -5.27
C LEU A 50 -4.01 -5.51 -6.42
N GLY A 51 -3.18 -6.36 -7.03
CA GLY A 51 -3.60 -7.31 -8.05
C GLY A 51 -4.61 -8.34 -7.53
N ARG A 52 -4.40 -8.83 -6.29
CA ARG A 52 -5.33 -9.73 -5.60
C ARG A 52 -6.67 -9.04 -5.32
N LEU A 53 -6.64 -7.80 -4.84
CA LEU A 53 -7.84 -7.00 -4.61
C LEU A 53 -8.62 -6.73 -5.91
N LYS A 54 -7.90 -6.45 -7.00
CA LYS A 54 -8.51 -6.32 -8.33
C LYS A 54 -9.24 -7.59 -8.76
N ALA A 55 -8.66 -8.77 -8.52
CA ALA A 55 -9.34 -10.04 -8.80
C ALA A 55 -10.64 -10.17 -7.98
N ALA A 56 -10.62 -9.83 -6.69
CA ALA A 56 -11.79 -9.84 -5.83
C ALA A 56 -12.88 -8.87 -6.32
N VAL A 57 -12.52 -7.68 -6.79
CA VAL A 57 -13.44 -6.70 -7.40
C VAL A 57 -14.10 -7.30 -8.65
N ARG A 58 -13.33 -7.96 -9.52
CA ARG A 58 -13.85 -8.61 -10.74
C ARG A 58 -14.79 -9.75 -10.43
N ASP A 59 -14.53 -10.52 -9.39
CA ASP A 59 -15.43 -11.60 -8.95
C ASP A 59 -16.78 -11.04 -8.49
N LYS A 60 -16.75 -9.96 -7.71
CA LYS A 60 -17.98 -9.24 -7.32
C LYS A 60 -18.71 -8.67 -8.55
N THR A 61 -17.98 -8.05 -9.49
CA THR A 61 -18.56 -7.52 -10.74
C THR A 61 -19.31 -8.59 -11.51
N ARG A 62 -18.74 -9.80 -11.64
CA ARG A 62 -19.44 -10.93 -12.29
C ARG A 62 -20.74 -11.27 -11.58
N GLY A 63 -20.74 -11.36 -10.24
CA GLY A 63 -21.95 -11.62 -9.47
C GLY A 63 -23.07 -10.59 -9.74
N TYR A 64 -22.71 -9.29 -9.82
CA TYR A 64 -23.66 -8.24 -10.15
C TYR A 64 -24.17 -8.31 -11.60
N THR A 65 -23.28 -8.68 -12.54
CA THR A 65 -23.66 -8.92 -13.95
C THR A 65 -24.63 -10.08 -14.08
N ASP A 66 -24.34 -11.21 -13.43
CA ASP A 66 -25.16 -12.41 -13.46
C ASP A 66 -26.54 -12.18 -12.83
N ALA A 67 -26.63 -11.30 -11.82
CA ALA A 67 -27.87 -10.87 -11.20
C ALA A 67 -28.63 -9.79 -12.01
N GLY A 68 -28.10 -9.34 -13.15
CA GLY A 68 -28.71 -8.30 -13.99
C GLY A 68 -28.66 -6.88 -13.39
N GLN A 69 -27.85 -6.66 -12.35
CA GLN A 69 -27.74 -5.37 -11.64
C GLN A 69 -26.72 -4.44 -12.31
N ILE A 70 -26.97 -4.08 -13.56
CA ILE A 70 -26.07 -3.33 -14.44
C ILE A 70 -25.72 -1.94 -13.90
N GLY A 71 -26.62 -1.31 -13.11
CA GLY A 71 -26.41 0.03 -12.55
C GLY A 71 -25.18 0.14 -11.63
N ALA A 72 -24.73 -0.96 -11.05
CA ALA A 72 -23.56 -1.02 -10.17
C ALA A 72 -22.22 -1.06 -10.93
N LEU A 73 -22.23 -1.49 -12.19
CA LEU A 73 -21.01 -1.83 -12.95
C LEU A 73 -20.05 -0.65 -13.12
N ASN A 74 -20.56 0.58 -13.29
CA ASN A 74 -19.72 1.77 -13.40
C ASN A 74 -18.83 2.01 -12.15
N GLY A 75 -19.35 1.69 -10.96
CA GLY A 75 -18.58 1.80 -9.71
C GLY A 75 -17.46 0.77 -9.65
N PHE A 76 -17.76 -0.47 -10.01
CA PHE A 76 -16.78 -1.56 -10.09
C PHE A 76 -15.69 -1.27 -11.12
N ASP A 77 -16.06 -0.84 -12.33
CA ASP A 77 -15.11 -0.50 -13.40
C ASP A 77 -14.15 0.61 -13.01
N ARG A 78 -14.66 1.62 -12.29
CA ARG A 78 -13.83 2.72 -11.78
C ARG A 78 -12.82 2.19 -10.76
N LEU A 79 -13.26 1.35 -9.83
CA LEU A 79 -12.39 0.76 -8.80
C LEU A 79 -11.35 -0.18 -9.43
N ASP A 80 -11.75 -1.05 -10.39
CA ASP A 80 -10.84 -1.95 -11.13
C ASP A 80 -9.73 -1.18 -11.83
N ARG A 81 -10.08 -0.11 -12.57
CA ARG A 81 -9.10 0.75 -13.27
C ARG A 81 -8.16 1.48 -12.31
N SER A 82 -8.67 1.96 -11.18
CA SER A 82 -7.86 2.66 -10.18
C SER A 82 -6.88 1.70 -9.50
N LEU A 83 -7.30 0.47 -9.17
CA LEU A 83 -6.44 -0.59 -8.63
C LEU A 83 -5.33 -0.96 -9.61
N ASP A 84 -5.68 -1.11 -10.89
CA ASP A 84 -4.71 -1.40 -11.94
C ASP A 84 -3.68 -0.28 -12.10
N GLY A 85 -4.16 0.95 -12.21
CA GLY A 85 -3.30 2.12 -12.36
C GLY A 85 -2.30 2.26 -11.21
N LEU A 86 -2.75 2.13 -9.96
CA LEU A 86 -1.86 2.20 -8.79
C LEU A 86 -0.89 1.02 -8.75
N SER A 87 -1.36 -0.21 -9.01
CA SER A 87 -0.49 -1.39 -9.07
C SER A 87 0.63 -1.24 -10.09
N GLN A 88 0.31 -0.74 -11.29
CA GLN A 88 1.29 -0.49 -12.35
C GLN A 88 2.26 0.64 -11.95
N ALA A 89 1.75 1.75 -11.41
CA ALA A 89 2.57 2.86 -10.96
C ALA A 89 3.59 2.41 -9.91
N ILE A 90 3.17 1.62 -8.92
CA ILE A 90 4.06 1.09 -7.87
C ILE A 90 5.08 0.10 -8.44
N ARG A 91 4.65 -0.83 -9.30
CA ARG A 91 5.52 -1.88 -9.86
C ARG A 91 6.61 -1.32 -10.74
N PHE A 92 6.27 -0.31 -11.54
CA PHE A 92 7.17 0.29 -12.53
C PHE A 92 7.65 1.68 -12.11
N ALA A 93 7.46 2.07 -10.85
CA ALA A 93 8.07 3.28 -10.32
C ALA A 93 9.57 3.24 -10.61
N ASP A 94 10.00 4.13 -11.50
CA ASP A 94 11.38 4.18 -11.93
C ASP A 94 12.29 4.46 -10.75
N TYR A 95 13.44 3.81 -10.74
CA TYR A 95 14.53 4.10 -9.80
C TYR A 95 15.13 5.51 -10.01
N GLY A 96 14.28 6.54 -10.16
CA GLY A 96 14.74 7.93 -10.06
C GLY A 96 15.48 8.20 -8.74
N ALA A 97 15.24 7.30 -7.81
CA ALA A 97 15.98 7.16 -6.56
C ALA A 97 17.29 6.33 -6.68
N SER A 98 17.74 5.91 -7.86
CA SER A 98 18.94 5.06 -7.95
C SER A 98 20.21 5.73 -7.44
N GLY A 99 20.28 7.07 -7.51
CA GLY A 99 21.33 7.86 -6.84
C GLY A 99 21.07 8.07 -5.34
N ILE A 100 19.83 7.94 -4.89
CA ILE A 100 19.41 8.23 -3.53
C ILE A 100 19.96 7.18 -2.55
N PHE A 101 19.94 5.91 -2.91
CA PHE A 101 20.41 4.83 -2.04
C PHE A 101 21.93 4.72 -1.93
N ASP A 102 22.69 5.25 -2.90
CA ASP A 102 24.13 5.02 -3.00
C ASP A 102 24.98 6.05 -2.21
N ALA A 103 24.48 7.23 -1.92
CA ALA A 103 25.29 8.36 -1.48
C ALA A 103 25.18 8.73 0.00
N VAL A 104 24.16 8.29 0.76
CA VAL A 104 23.82 8.88 2.07
C VAL A 104 23.82 7.88 3.23
N LYS A 105 24.42 8.31 4.36
CA LYS A 105 24.20 7.68 5.66
C LYS A 105 22.79 8.08 6.13
N ILE A 106 21.84 7.16 6.05
CA ILE A 106 20.53 7.34 6.66
C ILE A 106 20.69 7.14 8.16
N GLY A 107 20.29 8.14 8.95
CA GLY A 107 20.33 8.06 10.41
C GLY A 107 19.21 7.20 10.98
N GLU A 108 19.30 6.88 12.28
CA GLU A 108 18.31 6.02 12.94
C GLU A 108 16.91 6.65 12.97
N ALA A 109 16.82 7.97 13.15
CA ALA A 109 15.55 8.69 13.17
C ALA A 109 14.85 8.70 11.79
N GLU A 110 15.63 8.79 10.73
CA GLU A 110 15.17 8.74 9.34
C GLU A 110 14.67 7.34 8.98
N LEU A 111 15.41 6.29 9.38
CA LEU A 111 15.00 4.91 9.20
C LEU A 111 13.68 4.62 9.94
N GLN A 112 13.52 5.12 11.16
CA GLN A 112 12.28 4.94 11.91
C GLN A 112 11.10 5.57 11.17
N ARG A 113 11.25 6.81 10.70
CA ARG A 113 10.19 7.50 9.93
C ARG A 113 9.80 6.72 8.67
N LEU A 114 10.80 6.14 7.98
CA LEU A 114 10.55 5.35 6.78
C LEU A 114 9.79 4.05 7.11
N TYR A 115 10.19 3.33 8.16
CA TYR A 115 9.50 2.11 8.58
C TYR A 115 8.07 2.37 9.04
N ASP A 116 7.84 3.43 9.83
CA ASP A 116 6.50 3.81 10.27
C ASP A 116 5.62 4.18 9.08
N PHE A 117 6.19 4.87 8.10
CA PHE A 117 5.49 5.22 6.87
C PHE A 117 5.12 3.97 6.06
N ASP A 118 6.06 3.07 5.86
CA ASP A 118 5.85 1.81 5.14
C ASP A 118 4.80 0.92 5.82
N LEU A 119 4.82 0.83 7.15
CA LEU A 119 3.77 0.14 7.91
C LEU A 119 2.40 0.78 7.68
N SER A 120 2.32 2.11 7.68
CA SER A 120 1.05 2.82 7.47
C SER A 120 0.45 2.56 6.08
N ILE A 121 1.29 2.35 5.05
CA ILE A 121 0.84 1.94 3.70
C ILE A 121 0.23 0.53 3.75
N LEU A 122 0.88 -0.41 4.43
CA LEU A 122 0.37 -1.79 4.56
C LEU A 122 -0.93 -1.85 5.38
N ASP A 123 -1.08 -1.00 6.39
CA ASP A 123 -2.33 -0.90 7.18
C ASP A 123 -3.47 -0.32 6.33
N ASP A 124 -3.20 0.69 5.49
CA ASP A 124 -4.18 1.22 4.55
C ASP A 124 -4.58 0.18 3.48
N LEU A 125 -3.62 -0.62 3.02
CA LEU A 125 -3.88 -1.72 2.09
C LEU A 125 -4.79 -2.78 2.72
N ALA A 126 -4.54 -3.16 3.97
CA ALA A 126 -5.41 -4.07 4.72
C ALA A 126 -6.83 -3.47 4.94
N GLY A 127 -6.90 -2.16 5.21
CA GLY A 127 -8.16 -1.43 5.28
C GLY A 127 -8.94 -1.42 3.96
N LEU A 128 -8.23 -1.29 2.83
CA LEU A 128 -8.83 -1.37 1.49
C LEU A 128 -9.40 -2.77 1.21
N GLU A 129 -8.68 -3.82 1.61
CA GLU A 129 -9.18 -5.19 1.55
C GLU A 129 -10.50 -5.34 2.31
N GLY A 130 -10.56 -4.81 3.55
CA GLY A 130 -11.77 -4.80 4.36
C GLY A 130 -12.93 -4.05 3.71
N ASP A 131 -12.66 -2.88 3.10
CA ASP A 131 -13.69 -2.09 2.41
C ASP A 131 -14.22 -2.82 1.16
N ILE A 132 -13.35 -3.48 0.38
CA ILE A 132 -13.77 -4.29 -0.78
C ILE A 132 -14.55 -5.53 -0.33
N ALA A 133 -14.12 -6.18 0.74
CA ALA A 133 -14.83 -7.33 1.30
C ALA A 133 -16.25 -6.94 1.77
N ALA A 134 -16.41 -5.75 2.33
CA ALA A 134 -17.68 -5.20 2.81
C ALA A 134 -18.66 -4.82 1.69
N VAL A 135 -18.25 -4.78 0.42
CA VAL A 135 -19.17 -4.58 -0.70
C VAL A 135 -20.18 -5.74 -0.70
N PRO A 136 -21.50 -5.45 -0.56
CA PRO A 136 -22.52 -6.49 -0.42
C PRO A 136 -22.57 -7.41 -1.65
N ALA A 137 -23.13 -8.60 -1.49
CA ALA A 137 -23.52 -9.43 -2.61
C ALA A 137 -24.72 -8.80 -3.33
N PRO A 138 -24.92 -9.09 -4.64
CA PRO A 138 -26.12 -8.63 -5.34
C PRO A 138 -27.37 -9.21 -4.66
N GLY A 139 -28.33 -8.35 -4.37
CA GLY A 139 -29.57 -8.68 -3.67
C GLY A 139 -30.77 -7.96 -4.21
N PRO A 140 -32.01 -8.38 -3.88
CA PRO A 140 -33.24 -7.81 -4.42
C PRO A 140 -33.60 -6.44 -3.83
N SER A 141 -32.96 -6.05 -2.74
CA SER A 141 -33.27 -4.81 -2.02
C SER A 141 -32.46 -3.64 -2.55
N PRO A 142 -33.07 -2.43 -2.67
CA PRO A 142 -32.31 -1.20 -2.93
C PRO A 142 -31.24 -0.90 -1.87
N ASN A 143 -31.39 -1.43 -0.64
CA ASN A 143 -30.38 -1.32 0.42
C ASN A 143 -29.16 -2.20 0.18
N ASP A 144 -29.24 -3.14 -0.75
CA ASP A 144 -28.11 -3.99 -1.16
C ASP A 144 -27.27 -3.29 -2.25
N ALA A 145 -27.55 -2.02 -2.55
CA ALA A 145 -26.80 -1.26 -3.53
C ALA A 145 -25.33 -1.08 -3.07
N PRO A 146 -24.35 -1.44 -3.90
CA PRO A 146 -22.94 -1.40 -3.52
C PRO A 146 -22.33 0.01 -3.54
N ALA A 147 -23.07 1.05 -3.95
CA ALA A 147 -22.55 2.37 -4.27
C ALA A 147 -21.74 2.98 -3.11
N THR A 148 -22.30 3.00 -1.90
CA THR A 148 -21.62 3.56 -0.72
C THR A 148 -20.35 2.78 -0.36
N ALA A 149 -20.39 1.45 -0.43
CA ALA A 149 -19.22 0.61 -0.13
C ALA A 149 -18.14 0.77 -1.21
N LEU A 150 -18.53 0.85 -2.48
CA LEU A 150 -17.59 1.12 -3.59
C LEU A 150 -16.97 2.50 -3.49
N ASP A 151 -17.76 3.54 -3.14
CA ASP A 151 -17.24 4.89 -2.95
C ASP A 151 -16.25 4.95 -1.78
N LYS A 152 -16.53 4.24 -0.69
CA LYS A 152 -15.59 4.12 0.45
C LYS A 152 -14.29 3.45 0.04
N ALA A 153 -14.35 2.31 -0.65
CA ALA A 153 -13.15 1.64 -1.18
C ALA A 153 -12.37 2.55 -2.14
N GLN A 154 -13.07 3.29 -3.01
CA GLN A 154 -12.45 4.24 -3.94
C GLN A 154 -11.77 5.40 -3.22
N GLN A 155 -12.34 5.93 -2.13
CA GLN A 155 -11.74 6.98 -1.31
C GLN A 155 -10.47 6.47 -0.62
N ARG A 156 -10.50 5.27 -0.04
CA ARG A 156 -9.32 4.67 0.58
C ARG A 156 -8.22 4.41 -0.44
N LEU A 157 -8.57 3.92 -1.63
CA LEU A 157 -7.60 3.70 -2.70
C LEU A 157 -6.91 5.00 -3.15
N ARG A 158 -7.66 6.11 -3.24
CA ARG A 158 -7.08 7.43 -3.52
C ARG A 158 -6.13 7.88 -2.41
N ALA A 159 -6.53 7.72 -1.15
CA ALA A 159 -5.67 8.05 -0.02
C ALA A 159 -4.38 7.21 -0.02
N LEU A 160 -4.45 5.94 -0.41
CA LEU A 160 -3.30 5.07 -0.58
C LEU A 160 -2.38 5.53 -1.71
N ASP A 161 -2.93 5.97 -2.87
CA ASP A 161 -2.17 6.55 -3.98
C ASP A 161 -1.44 7.83 -3.56
N ASP A 162 -2.14 8.74 -2.87
CA ASP A 162 -1.55 9.97 -2.35
C ASP A 162 -0.43 9.68 -1.35
N LYS A 163 -0.63 8.71 -0.46
CA LYS A 163 0.37 8.27 0.51
C LYS A 163 1.57 7.64 -0.19
N TRP A 164 1.36 6.83 -1.22
CA TRP A 164 2.46 6.26 -2.02
C TRP A 164 3.32 7.36 -2.65
N ARG A 165 2.72 8.39 -3.23
CA ARG A 165 3.43 9.55 -3.77
C ARG A 165 4.20 10.34 -2.71
N GLN A 166 3.69 10.40 -1.48
CA GLN A 166 4.40 11.01 -0.36
C GLN A 166 5.62 10.18 0.06
N ARG A 167 5.57 8.85 -0.04
CA ARG A 167 6.71 7.98 0.25
C ARG A 167 7.94 8.35 -0.58
N GLU A 168 7.75 8.62 -1.86
CA GLU A 168 8.84 9.03 -2.74
C GLU A 168 9.50 10.34 -2.27
N ARG A 169 8.70 11.29 -1.76
CA ARG A 169 9.20 12.54 -1.19
C ARG A 169 9.95 12.30 0.12
N VAL A 170 9.38 11.49 1.03
CA VAL A 170 10.04 11.15 2.30
C VAL A 170 11.39 10.49 2.04
N MET A 171 11.49 9.60 1.06
CA MET A 171 12.75 8.98 0.67
C MET A 171 13.74 10.01 0.11
N THR A 172 13.27 11.00 -0.65
CA THR A 172 14.11 12.08 -1.19
C THR A 172 14.61 13.02 -0.08
N ASP A 173 13.74 13.39 0.88
CA ASP A 173 14.07 14.29 1.99
C ASP A 173 15.08 13.65 2.97
N VAL A 174 14.96 12.35 3.23
CA VAL A 174 15.90 11.56 4.03
C VAL A 174 17.31 11.56 3.45
N VAL A 175 17.43 11.78 2.14
CA VAL A 175 18.70 11.78 1.40
C VAL A 175 19.38 13.15 1.40
N GLN A 176 18.59 14.21 1.54
CA GLN A 176 19.10 15.60 1.51
C GLN A 176 19.44 16.16 2.90
N SER A 177 19.14 15.40 3.97
CA SER A 177 19.42 15.75 5.38
C SER A 177 20.75 15.20 5.85
#